data_bf56cab34c2d779df074f2470bc60136
#
_entry.id   bf56cab34c2d779df074f2470bc60136
#
_cell.length_a   1.000
_cell.length_b   1.000
_cell.length_c   1.000
_cell.angle_alpha   90.00
_cell.angle_beta   90.00
_cell.angle_gamma   90.00
#
_symmetry.space_group_name_H-M   'P 1'
#
loop_
_entity.id
_entity.type
_entity.pdbx_description
1 polymer ?
#
loop_
_entity_poly.entity_id
_entity_poly.type
_entity_poly.pdbx_seq_one_letter_code
_entity_poly.pdbx_strand_id
1 'polypeptide(L)'
;MKTWKPILAGLLGLVCAVGGAHAQKTALTVYTALETDQLKSYQEAFNKVHPDIEIKWVRDSTGVVTAKLLAEKANPQADAIWGVAATSLALFKKEGMLQPYAPLNLDGIMSQYRDKASPPSWWGMDVFGAVVCFNTVEAKKKNLPVPTTWKDLTNPIYKGHVVMPNPASSGTGYLDVVSWLQLWGDDAGKGGGWKFMDALHENIGQYTHSGSKPCTMASSGEYVAGISFEYRAHVNKAKGAPIELVFPKEGLGWDLEGFAIYKDTKKLDAARKLADFASSKDAMILYGKGFAITAMPGVAPKLANIPDDYESRLIKLDFDKAAAGRAVTLAEWSKRYDAKSEKK
;
A
#
# COMPACT_ATOMS: atom_id res chain seq x y z
N MET A 1 -96.66 1.05 11.44
CA MET A 1 -95.56 1.88 11.05
C MET A 1 -94.27 1.14 11.32
N LYS A 2 -93.58 0.58 10.22
CA LYS A 2 -92.38 -0.19 10.33
C LYS A 2 -91.22 0.71 9.83
N THR A 3 -90.27 1.03 10.68
CA THR A 3 -89.07 1.82 10.36
C THR A 3 -87.97 0.93 9.88
N TRP A 4 -87.55 1.16 8.69
CA TRP A 4 -86.42 0.48 8.05
C TRP A 4 -85.10 1.22 8.35
N LYS A 5 -84.12 0.50 8.89
CA LYS A 5 -82.75 1.02 9.09
C LYS A 5 -81.87 0.54 7.96
N PRO A 6 -81.04 1.39 7.33
CA PRO A 6 -80.08 0.95 6.31
C PRO A 6 -78.80 0.37 6.99
N ILE A 7 -78.35 -0.76 6.46
CA ILE A 7 -77.07 -1.38 6.81
C ILE A 7 -75.99 -0.74 5.96
N LEU A 8 -75.05 -0.04 6.62
CA LEU A 8 -73.83 0.47 5.98
C LEU A 8 -72.80 -0.68 5.92
N ALA A 9 -72.53 -1.19 4.71
CA ALA A 9 -71.43 -2.13 4.47
C ALA A 9 -70.13 -1.32 4.34
N GLY A 10 -69.27 -1.42 5.33
CA GLY A 10 -67.93 -0.86 5.32
C GLY A 10 -66.99 -1.73 4.47
N LEU A 11 -66.53 -1.25 3.31
CA LEU A 11 -65.39 -1.83 2.58
C LEU A 11 -64.12 -1.49 3.35
N LEU A 12 -63.53 -2.48 4.02
CA LEU A 12 -62.15 -2.39 4.51
C LEU A 12 -61.22 -2.61 3.31
N GLY A 13 -60.67 -1.53 2.78
CA GLY A 13 -59.58 -1.57 1.78
C GLY A 13 -58.28 -2.09 2.45
N LEU A 14 -57.85 -3.29 2.10
CA LEU A 14 -56.58 -3.87 2.48
C LEU A 14 -55.47 -3.17 1.67
N VAL A 15 -54.85 -2.13 2.24
CA VAL A 15 -53.63 -1.50 1.68
C VAL A 15 -52.47 -2.46 1.95
N CYS A 16 -52.12 -3.29 0.95
CA CYS A 16 -50.85 -4.02 0.96
C CYS A 16 -49.72 -2.99 0.84
N ALA A 17 -49.12 -2.60 1.95
CA ALA A 17 -47.85 -1.89 1.98
C ALA A 17 -46.79 -2.84 1.46
N VAL A 18 -46.46 -2.69 0.18
CA VAL A 18 -45.26 -3.31 -0.43
C VAL A 18 -44.07 -2.58 0.19
N GLY A 19 -43.70 -3.00 1.39
CA GLY A 19 -42.42 -2.62 2.01
C GLY A 19 -41.32 -3.17 1.13
N GLY A 20 -40.67 -2.32 0.34
CA GLY A 20 -39.43 -2.68 -0.36
C GLY A 20 -38.43 -3.15 0.68
N ALA A 21 -38.25 -4.46 0.81
CA ALA A 21 -37.16 -5.04 1.56
C ALA A 21 -35.86 -4.60 0.88
N HIS A 22 -35.25 -3.50 1.35
CA HIS A 22 -33.86 -3.23 1.02
C HIS A 22 -33.07 -4.41 1.52
N ALA A 23 -32.63 -5.29 0.60
CA ALA A 23 -31.74 -6.40 0.93
C ALA A 23 -30.52 -5.79 1.66
N GLN A 24 -30.30 -6.25 2.89
CA GLN A 24 -29.18 -5.77 3.69
C GLN A 24 -27.88 -6.12 2.93
N LYS A 25 -27.06 -5.11 2.66
CA LYS A 25 -25.78 -5.29 1.97
C LYS A 25 -24.86 -6.21 2.78
N THR A 26 -24.13 -7.08 2.08
CA THR A 26 -23.06 -7.87 2.70
C THR A 26 -21.87 -6.95 2.99
N ALA A 27 -21.56 -6.72 4.26
CA ALA A 27 -20.44 -5.88 4.64
C ALA A 27 -19.15 -6.68 4.74
N LEU A 28 -18.13 -6.35 3.92
CA LEU A 28 -16.77 -6.89 3.98
C LEU A 28 -15.87 -5.98 4.80
N THR A 29 -15.17 -6.53 5.78
CA THR A 29 -14.07 -5.85 6.48
C THR A 29 -12.79 -6.02 5.67
N VAL A 30 -12.29 -4.94 5.09
CA VAL A 30 -11.13 -4.95 4.18
C VAL A 30 -9.98 -4.17 4.81
N TYR A 31 -8.88 -4.87 5.08
CA TYR A 31 -7.65 -4.27 5.60
C TYR A 31 -6.81 -3.73 4.46
N THR A 32 -6.27 -2.51 4.62
CA THR A 32 -5.57 -1.83 3.54
C THR A 32 -4.47 -0.92 4.04
N ALA A 33 -3.43 -0.77 3.20
CA ALA A 33 -2.41 0.27 3.32
C ALA A 33 -2.47 1.31 2.18
N LEU A 34 -3.46 1.20 1.30
CA LEU A 34 -3.73 2.19 0.25
C LEU A 34 -3.81 3.60 0.83
N GLU A 35 -3.42 4.59 0.06
CA GLU A 35 -3.56 5.98 0.45
C GLU A 35 -5.05 6.39 0.50
N THR A 36 -5.41 7.26 1.42
CA THR A 36 -6.83 7.63 1.66
C THR A 36 -7.49 8.24 0.44
N ASP A 37 -6.72 8.91 -0.42
CA ASP A 37 -7.22 9.51 -1.67
C ASP A 37 -7.53 8.47 -2.77
N GLN A 38 -7.06 7.22 -2.63
CA GLN A 38 -7.38 6.11 -3.55
C GLN A 38 -8.67 5.38 -3.18
N LEU A 39 -8.99 5.26 -1.88
CA LEU A 39 -10.07 4.39 -1.37
C LEU A 39 -11.43 4.68 -2.00
N LYS A 40 -11.79 5.96 -2.13
CA LYS A 40 -13.08 6.36 -2.68
C LYS A 40 -13.28 5.89 -4.11
N SER A 41 -12.27 6.11 -4.97
CA SER A 41 -12.37 5.76 -6.39
C SER A 41 -12.45 4.24 -6.60
N TYR A 42 -11.72 3.46 -5.81
CA TYR A 42 -11.73 2.00 -5.88
C TYR A 42 -13.05 1.43 -5.39
N GLN A 43 -13.57 1.94 -4.27
CA GLN A 43 -14.88 1.54 -3.75
C GLN A 43 -16.02 1.89 -4.69
N GLU A 44 -16.03 3.10 -5.27
CA GLU A 44 -17.07 3.53 -6.22
C GLU A 44 -17.06 2.66 -7.48
N ALA A 45 -15.88 2.31 -8.00
CA ALA A 45 -15.76 1.42 -9.14
C ALA A 45 -16.25 -0.01 -8.84
N PHE A 46 -15.91 -0.54 -7.68
CA PHE A 46 -16.41 -1.83 -7.21
C PHE A 46 -17.94 -1.82 -7.02
N ASN A 47 -18.47 -0.81 -6.37
CA ASN A 47 -19.90 -0.71 -6.08
C ASN A 47 -20.78 -0.54 -7.33
N LYS A 48 -20.23 -0.08 -8.47
CA LYS A 48 -20.95 -0.07 -9.76
C LYS A 48 -21.25 -1.48 -10.25
N VAL A 49 -20.38 -2.44 -9.95
CA VAL A 49 -20.52 -3.83 -10.38
C VAL A 49 -21.21 -4.67 -9.31
N HIS A 50 -20.95 -4.38 -8.03
CA HIS A 50 -21.48 -5.10 -6.88
C HIS A 50 -22.13 -4.15 -5.86
N PRO A 51 -23.31 -3.60 -6.17
CA PRO A 51 -24.02 -2.66 -5.29
C PRO A 51 -24.55 -3.32 -4.00
N ASP A 52 -24.62 -4.64 -3.97
CA ASP A 52 -25.04 -5.49 -2.87
C ASP A 52 -23.94 -5.72 -1.81
N ILE A 53 -22.71 -5.26 -2.05
CA ILE A 53 -21.58 -5.41 -1.14
C ILE A 53 -21.12 -4.03 -0.63
N GLU A 54 -20.96 -3.91 0.68
CA GLU A 54 -20.38 -2.74 1.35
C GLU A 54 -18.95 -3.05 1.76
N ILE A 55 -17.99 -2.14 1.50
CA ILE A 55 -16.63 -2.26 2.02
C ILE A 55 -16.48 -1.42 3.28
N LYS A 56 -16.05 -2.05 4.37
CA LYS A 56 -15.65 -1.42 5.62
C LYS A 56 -14.13 -1.43 5.70
N TRP A 57 -13.52 -0.30 5.40
CA TRP A 57 -12.08 -0.16 5.38
C TRP A 57 -11.49 -0.11 6.79
N VAL A 58 -10.45 -0.91 7.02
CA VAL A 58 -9.54 -0.79 8.16
C VAL A 58 -8.18 -0.39 7.60
N ARG A 59 -7.88 0.91 7.69
CA ARG A 59 -6.71 1.51 7.02
C ARG A 59 -5.64 1.94 8.01
N ASP A 60 -4.40 1.52 7.75
CA ASP A 60 -3.18 2.07 8.33
C ASP A 60 -1.98 1.78 7.39
N SER A 61 -0.77 2.20 7.74
CA SER A 61 0.44 1.84 7.01
C SER A 61 0.72 0.33 7.07
N THR A 62 1.37 -0.21 6.03
CA THR A 62 1.57 -1.67 5.87
C THR A 62 2.09 -2.37 7.12
N GLY A 63 3.09 -1.80 7.80
CA GLY A 63 3.67 -2.44 8.99
C GLY A 63 2.68 -2.54 10.14
N VAL A 64 1.85 -1.51 10.34
CA VAL A 64 0.80 -1.49 11.38
C VAL A 64 -0.31 -2.48 11.04
N VAL A 65 -0.78 -2.49 9.78
CA VAL A 65 -1.75 -3.49 9.29
C VAL A 65 -1.20 -4.90 9.47
N THR A 66 0.09 -5.10 9.15
CA THR A 66 0.75 -6.40 9.33
C THR A 66 0.74 -6.86 10.78
N ALA A 67 1.17 -5.99 11.69
CA ALA A 67 1.19 -6.31 13.13
C ALA A 67 -0.22 -6.59 13.67
N LYS A 68 -1.22 -5.80 13.24
CA LYS A 68 -2.61 -5.96 13.63
C LYS A 68 -3.18 -7.31 13.17
N LEU A 69 -3.01 -7.67 11.89
CA LEU A 69 -3.49 -8.94 11.35
C LEU A 69 -2.82 -10.15 12.05
N LEU A 70 -1.53 -10.07 12.33
CA LEU A 70 -0.82 -11.12 13.08
C LEU A 70 -1.37 -11.26 14.51
N ALA A 71 -1.65 -10.16 15.20
CA ALA A 71 -2.22 -10.17 16.55
C ALA A 71 -3.67 -10.73 16.57
N GLU A 72 -4.42 -10.51 15.50
CA GLU A 72 -5.81 -10.99 15.35
C GLU A 72 -5.90 -12.42 14.79
N LYS A 73 -4.76 -13.09 14.51
CA LYS A 73 -4.72 -14.43 13.89
C LYS A 73 -5.63 -15.46 14.56
N ALA A 74 -5.73 -15.42 15.90
CA ALA A 74 -6.59 -16.34 16.67
C ALA A 74 -8.09 -15.97 16.63
N ASN A 75 -8.43 -14.71 16.35
CA ASN A 75 -9.80 -14.21 16.23
C ASN A 75 -9.90 -13.19 15.09
N PRO A 76 -9.88 -13.65 13.82
CA PRO A 76 -9.81 -12.80 12.66
C PRO A 76 -11.00 -11.86 12.51
N GLN A 77 -10.70 -10.61 12.17
CA GLN A 77 -11.72 -9.58 11.87
C GLN A 77 -11.76 -9.26 10.38
N ALA A 78 -10.69 -9.57 9.64
CA ALA A 78 -10.60 -9.29 8.21
C ALA A 78 -11.34 -10.33 7.37
N ASP A 79 -12.03 -9.87 6.32
CA ASP A 79 -12.56 -10.71 5.25
C ASP A 79 -11.61 -10.77 4.05
N ALA A 80 -10.97 -9.63 3.74
CA ALA A 80 -10.01 -9.50 2.65
C ALA A 80 -8.93 -8.46 2.99
N ILE A 81 -7.85 -8.51 2.23
CA ILE A 81 -6.73 -7.58 2.26
C ILE A 81 -6.60 -7.01 0.85
N TRP A 82 -6.62 -5.67 0.72
CA TRP A 82 -6.54 -5.00 -0.56
C TRP A 82 -5.57 -3.82 -0.49
N GLY A 83 -4.43 -3.90 -1.20
CA GLY A 83 -3.39 -2.87 -1.21
C GLY A 83 -2.50 -2.89 0.03
N VAL A 84 -2.01 -4.07 0.40
CA VAL A 84 -0.95 -4.26 1.40
C VAL A 84 0.27 -4.84 0.69
N ALA A 85 1.47 -4.45 1.11
CA ALA A 85 2.72 -4.90 0.49
C ALA A 85 2.83 -6.43 0.38
N ALA A 86 3.25 -6.93 -0.78
CA ALA A 86 3.35 -8.37 -1.04
C ALA A 86 4.34 -9.08 -0.12
N THR A 87 5.37 -8.39 0.38
CA THR A 87 6.25 -8.92 1.44
C THR A 87 5.47 -9.27 2.71
N SER A 88 4.40 -8.52 3.05
CA SER A 88 3.50 -8.85 4.16
C SER A 88 2.52 -9.95 3.79
N LEU A 89 2.02 -9.99 2.55
CA LEU A 89 1.15 -11.08 2.07
C LEU A 89 1.89 -12.42 2.06
N ALA A 90 3.17 -12.44 1.66
CA ALA A 90 4.02 -13.63 1.75
C ALA A 90 4.20 -14.10 3.19
N LEU A 91 4.32 -13.17 4.16
CA LEU A 91 4.35 -13.49 5.59
C LEU A 91 3.02 -14.10 6.04
N PHE A 92 1.87 -13.51 5.69
CA PHE A 92 0.56 -14.04 6.04
C PHE A 92 0.31 -15.43 5.43
N LYS A 93 0.77 -15.66 4.20
CA LYS A 93 0.74 -17.00 3.59
C LYS A 93 1.54 -18.00 4.42
N LYS A 94 2.79 -17.67 4.78
CA LYS A 94 3.64 -18.51 5.64
C LYS A 94 2.97 -18.84 6.97
N GLU A 95 2.24 -17.88 7.53
CA GLU A 95 1.47 -18.03 8.76
C GLU A 95 0.14 -18.79 8.59
N GLY A 96 -0.22 -19.22 7.38
CA GLY A 96 -1.45 -19.95 7.09
C GLY A 96 -2.73 -19.12 7.22
N MET A 97 -2.65 -17.79 7.03
CA MET A 97 -3.74 -16.84 7.24
C MET A 97 -4.54 -16.53 5.97
N LEU A 98 -4.07 -16.98 4.80
CA LEU A 98 -4.67 -16.64 3.52
C LEU A 98 -5.45 -17.81 2.92
N GLN A 99 -6.57 -17.50 2.27
CA GLN A 99 -7.38 -18.44 1.49
C GLN A 99 -6.86 -18.49 0.05
N PRO A 100 -6.35 -19.63 -0.43
CA PRO A 100 -5.99 -19.77 -1.84
C PRO A 100 -7.22 -19.56 -2.75
N TYR A 101 -7.05 -18.75 -3.78
CA TYR A 101 -8.09 -18.45 -4.76
C TYR A 101 -7.47 -18.00 -6.09
N ALA A 102 -7.94 -18.51 -7.20
CA ALA A 102 -7.58 -18.03 -8.53
C ALA A 102 -8.68 -17.07 -9.02
N PRO A 103 -8.44 -15.73 -9.01
CA PRO A 103 -9.43 -14.79 -9.52
C PRO A 103 -9.60 -14.93 -11.04
N LEU A 104 -10.73 -14.48 -11.58
CA LEU A 104 -11.10 -14.63 -13.00
C LEU A 104 -10.04 -14.07 -13.98
N ASN A 105 -9.29 -13.04 -13.59
CA ASN A 105 -8.30 -12.39 -14.46
C ASN A 105 -6.84 -12.73 -14.07
N LEU A 106 -6.62 -13.81 -13.35
CA LEU A 106 -5.28 -14.18 -12.87
C LEU A 106 -4.25 -14.30 -13.99
N ASP A 107 -4.63 -14.81 -15.16
CA ASP A 107 -3.73 -15.01 -16.31
C ASP A 107 -3.26 -13.68 -16.92
N GLY A 108 -4.00 -12.59 -16.70
CA GLY A 108 -3.56 -11.26 -17.09
C GLY A 108 -2.49 -10.67 -16.18
N ILE A 109 -2.31 -11.20 -14.97
CA ILE A 109 -1.32 -10.76 -13.99
C ILE A 109 0.00 -11.49 -14.26
N MET A 110 1.11 -10.74 -14.39
CA MET A 110 2.43 -11.29 -14.63
C MET A 110 2.83 -12.28 -13.52
N SER A 111 3.45 -13.40 -13.92
CA SER A 111 3.77 -14.49 -13.00
C SER A 111 4.69 -14.10 -11.85
N GLN A 112 5.60 -13.12 -12.07
CA GLN A 112 6.47 -12.57 -11.02
C GLN A 112 5.74 -11.69 -9.99
N TYR A 113 4.51 -11.27 -10.29
CA TYR A 113 3.69 -10.42 -9.44
C TYR A 113 2.56 -11.17 -8.73
N ARG A 114 2.72 -12.48 -8.57
CA ARG A 114 1.77 -13.33 -7.83
C ARG A 114 2.47 -14.45 -7.08
N ASP A 115 1.79 -14.99 -6.10
CA ASP A 115 2.22 -16.20 -5.41
C ASP A 115 2.42 -17.37 -6.39
N LYS A 116 3.49 -18.11 -6.20
CA LYS A 116 3.87 -19.25 -7.06
C LYS A 116 2.98 -20.49 -6.87
N ALA A 117 2.15 -20.55 -5.81
CA ALA A 117 1.25 -21.66 -5.57
C ALA A 117 0.09 -21.68 -6.62
N SER A 118 -0.51 -22.84 -6.81
CA SER A 118 -1.71 -23.01 -7.66
C SER A 118 -2.81 -23.72 -6.87
N PRO A 119 -3.93 -23.03 -6.56
CA PRO A 119 -4.18 -21.60 -6.76
C PRO A 119 -3.31 -20.70 -5.86
N PRO A 120 -3.04 -19.45 -6.27
CA PRO A 120 -2.25 -18.53 -5.49
C PRO A 120 -2.98 -18.06 -4.22
N SER A 121 -2.24 -17.70 -3.19
CA SER A 121 -2.79 -17.14 -1.97
C SER A 121 -2.86 -15.60 -1.99
N TRP A 122 -2.12 -14.96 -2.91
CA TRP A 122 -2.11 -13.53 -3.12
C TRP A 122 -1.64 -13.18 -4.55
N TRP A 123 -1.95 -11.97 -5.00
CA TRP A 123 -1.48 -11.42 -6.28
C TRP A 123 -1.33 -9.91 -6.18
N GLY A 124 -0.45 -9.37 -7.04
CA GLY A 124 -0.14 -7.95 -7.12
C GLY A 124 -1.19 -7.15 -7.88
N MET A 125 -1.21 -5.87 -7.57
CA MET A 125 -2.01 -4.82 -8.21
C MET A 125 -1.09 -3.92 -9.05
N ASP A 126 -0.08 -3.37 -8.41
CA ASP A 126 0.90 -2.45 -8.96
C ASP A 126 2.21 -2.52 -8.18
N VAL A 127 3.26 -1.95 -8.77
CA VAL A 127 4.57 -1.78 -8.16
C VAL A 127 4.63 -0.41 -7.53
N PHE A 128 5.04 -0.31 -6.28
CA PHE A 128 5.45 0.94 -5.67
C PHE A 128 6.95 0.90 -5.34
N GLY A 129 7.67 1.90 -5.80
CA GLY A 129 9.13 1.95 -5.73
C GLY A 129 9.65 3.18 -4.97
N ALA A 130 10.86 3.03 -4.46
CA ALA A 130 11.54 4.07 -3.70
C ALA A 130 11.85 5.30 -4.56
N VAL A 131 11.69 6.48 -3.97
CA VAL A 131 12.06 7.77 -4.57
C VAL A 131 12.46 8.74 -3.47
N VAL A 132 13.30 9.71 -3.80
CA VAL A 132 13.55 10.85 -2.94
C VAL A 132 12.79 12.07 -3.47
N CYS A 133 11.85 12.58 -2.68
CA CYS A 133 11.21 13.87 -2.92
C CYS A 133 12.16 14.98 -2.46
N PHE A 134 12.77 15.70 -3.41
CA PHE A 134 13.77 16.70 -3.11
C PHE A 134 13.24 18.12 -3.34
N ASN A 135 13.08 18.90 -2.28
CA ASN A 135 12.58 20.29 -2.37
C ASN A 135 13.65 21.22 -2.95
N THR A 136 13.44 21.65 -4.20
CA THR A 136 14.40 22.49 -4.93
C THR A 136 14.49 23.92 -4.39
N VAL A 137 13.42 24.44 -3.79
CA VAL A 137 13.39 25.80 -3.21
C VAL A 137 14.19 25.84 -1.92
N GLU A 138 13.93 24.91 -1.01
CA GLU A 138 14.67 24.83 0.27
C GLU A 138 16.14 24.44 0.06
N ALA A 139 16.41 23.56 -0.88
CA ALA A 139 17.77 23.19 -1.26
C ALA A 139 18.57 24.39 -1.76
N LYS A 140 17.98 25.24 -2.62
CA LYS A 140 18.63 26.47 -3.10
C LYS A 140 18.93 27.43 -1.96
N LYS A 141 18.02 27.64 -1.01
CA LYS A 141 18.24 28.50 0.16
C LYS A 141 19.41 28.02 1.02
N LYS A 142 19.64 26.72 1.08
CA LYS A 142 20.64 26.07 1.92
C LYS A 142 21.91 25.69 1.16
N ASN A 143 21.98 26.01 -0.14
CA ASN A 143 23.07 25.62 -1.05
C ASN A 143 23.33 24.10 -1.07
N LEU A 144 22.26 23.29 -1.03
CA LEU A 144 22.34 21.83 -1.07
C LEU A 144 22.21 21.34 -2.52
N PRO A 145 23.12 20.49 -3.01
CA PRO A 145 23.00 19.90 -4.34
C PRO A 145 21.86 18.88 -4.38
N VAL A 146 21.36 18.58 -5.61
CA VAL A 146 20.42 17.50 -5.81
C VAL A 146 21.17 16.16 -5.70
N PRO A 147 20.75 15.21 -4.83
CA PRO A 147 21.38 13.91 -4.77
C PRO A 147 21.07 13.12 -6.04
N THR A 148 21.97 12.24 -6.46
CA THR A 148 21.78 11.34 -7.61
C THR A 148 21.88 9.87 -7.24
N THR A 149 22.40 9.61 -6.05
CA THR A 149 22.64 8.29 -5.47
C THR A 149 22.11 8.23 -4.04
N TRP A 150 21.86 7.04 -3.53
CA TRP A 150 21.56 6.86 -2.10
C TRP A 150 22.72 7.35 -1.23
N LYS A 151 23.96 7.08 -1.67
CA LYS A 151 25.17 7.47 -0.93
C LYS A 151 25.35 8.98 -0.84
N ASP A 152 24.85 9.76 -1.77
CA ASP A 152 24.89 11.22 -1.69
C ASP A 152 24.19 11.72 -0.42
N LEU A 153 23.10 11.06 -0.01
CA LEU A 153 22.34 11.41 1.20
C LEU A 153 23.11 11.17 2.51
N THR A 154 24.23 10.45 2.47
CA THR A 154 25.11 10.27 3.64
C THR A 154 26.11 11.42 3.82
N ASN A 155 26.21 12.34 2.86
CA ASN A 155 27.08 13.50 2.99
C ASN A 155 26.62 14.39 4.17
N PRO A 156 27.51 14.80 5.08
CA PRO A 156 27.18 15.63 6.25
C PRO A 156 26.46 16.95 5.93
N ILE A 157 26.55 17.45 4.69
CA ILE A 157 25.80 18.66 4.27
C ILE A 157 24.29 18.50 4.41
N TYR A 158 23.76 17.26 4.36
CA TYR A 158 22.33 16.98 4.54
C TYR A 158 21.92 16.75 5.99
N LYS A 159 22.81 16.94 6.97
CA LYS A 159 22.51 16.67 8.38
C LYS A 159 21.25 17.40 8.87
N GLY A 160 20.27 16.61 9.33
CA GLY A 160 18.96 17.12 9.77
C GLY A 160 18.01 17.54 8.65
N HIS A 161 18.38 17.34 7.38
CA HIS A 161 17.59 17.73 6.21
C HIS A 161 16.91 16.56 5.50
N VAL A 162 17.14 15.33 5.95
CA VAL A 162 16.55 14.11 5.39
C VAL A 162 15.51 13.54 6.35
N VAL A 163 14.40 13.10 5.82
CA VAL A 163 13.34 12.39 6.56
C VAL A 163 12.99 11.12 5.81
N MET A 164 12.71 10.02 6.51
CA MET A 164 12.33 8.75 5.90
C MET A 164 11.28 8.01 6.74
N PRO A 165 10.57 7.00 6.18
CA PRO A 165 9.61 6.21 6.95
C PRO A 165 10.31 5.24 7.89
N ASN A 166 9.71 4.99 9.06
CA ASN A 166 10.10 3.90 9.94
C ASN A 166 9.69 2.55 9.32
N PRO A 167 10.61 1.58 9.12
CA PRO A 167 10.32 0.30 8.48
C PRO A 167 9.41 -0.61 9.30
N ALA A 168 9.30 -0.41 10.61
CA ALA A 168 8.40 -1.20 11.44
C ALA A 168 6.93 -0.84 11.21
N SER A 169 6.63 0.44 10.93
CA SER A 169 5.27 0.91 10.66
C SER A 169 4.95 1.02 9.17
N SER A 170 5.93 1.33 8.32
CA SER A 170 5.76 1.62 6.89
C SER A 170 6.29 0.52 5.98
N GLY A 171 5.49 0.12 4.98
CA GLY A 171 5.96 -0.75 3.89
C GLY A 171 7.07 -0.09 3.07
N THR A 172 6.98 1.22 2.81
CA THR A 172 8.02 1.98 2.13
C THR A 172 9.33 1.97 2.92
N GLY A 173 9.28 2.23 4.23
CA GLY A 173 10.49 2.12 5.05
C GLY A 173 11.08 0.71 5.03
N TYR A 174 10.25 -0.32 5.02
CA TYR A 174 10.71 -1.71 4.96
C TYR A 174 11.36 -2.06 3.61
N LEU A 175 10.75 -1.66 2.49
CA LEU A 175 11.35 -1.88 1.16
C LEU A 175 12.71 -1.19 1.01
N ASP A 176 12.87 0.03 1.57
CA ASP A 176 14.15 0.75 1.55
C ASP A 176 15.23 -0.02 2.29
N VAL A 177 14.95 -0.43 3.53
CA VAL A 177 15.91 -1.21 4.35
C VAL A 177 16.30 -2.52 3.68
N VAL A 178 15.31 -3.30 3.19
CA VAL A 178 15.59 -4.57 2.50
C VAL A 178 16.43 -4.34 1.25
N SER A 179 16.15 -3.26 0.48
CA SER A 179 16.89 -2.95 -0.72
C SER A 179 18.35 -2.58 -0.44
N TRP A 180 18.61 -1.77 0.56
CA TRP A 180 19.98 -1.40 0.93
C TRP A 180 20.78 -2.57 1.48
N LEU A 181 20.14 -3.46 2.25
CA LEU A 181 20.75 -4.71 2.67
C LEU A 181 21.07 -5.64 1.48
N GLN A 182 20.20 -5.65 0.46
CA GLN A 182 20.44 -6.44 -0.73
C GLN A 182 21.53 -5.83 -1.63
N LEU A 183 21.56 -4.50 -1.80
CA LEU A 183 22.55 -3.81 -2.61
C LEU A 183 23.97 -3.91 -2.04
N TRP A 184 24.10 -3.81 -0.72
CA TRP A 184 25.43 -3.66 -0.08
C TRP A 184 25.77 -4.73 0.97
N GLY A 185 24.90 -5.72 1.16
CA GLY A 185 25.10 -6.84 2.08
C GLY A 185 24.60 -6.56 3.50
N ASP A 186 24.13 -7.63 4.13
CA ASP A 186 23.65 -7.64 5.52
C ASP A 186 24.74 -8.11 6.49
N ASP A 187 25.43 -9.21 6.19
CA ASP A 187 26.49 -9.85 6.98
C ASP A 187 26.18 -9.88 8.49
N ALA A 188 24.99 -10.37 8.84
CA ALA A 188 24.51 -10.46 10.23
C ALA A 188 24.63 -9.13 11.02
N GLY A 189 24.22 -8.03 10.40
CA GLY A 189 24.26 -6.70 11.02
C GLY A 189 25.57 -5.93 10.83
N LYS A 190 26.54 -6.46 10.10
CA LYS A 190 27.86 -5.83 9.87
C LYS A 190 28.10 -5.44 8.41
N GLY A 191 27.21 -5.82 7.50
CA GLY A 191 27.34 -5.59 6.06
C GLY A 191 27.31 -4.14 5.65
N GLY A 192 27.59 -3.91 4.36
CA GLY A 192 27.61 -2.57 3.76
C GLY A 192 26.28 -1.84 3.86
N GLY A 193 25.15 -2.56 3.82
CA GLY A 193 23.81 -1.98 3.96
C GLY A 193 23.59 -1.36 5.34
N TRP A 194 24.03 -2.01 6.41
CA TRP A 194 23.97 -1.46 7.77
C TRP A 194 24.92 -0.27 7.93
N LYS A 195 26.14 -0.33 7.38
CA LYS A 195 27.09 0.80 7.40
C LYS A 195 26.53 2.02 6.64
N PHE A 196 25.85 1.76 5.53
CA PHE A 196 25.15 2.82 4.81
C PHE A 196 24.04 3.45 5.67
N MET A 197 23.21 2.64 6.30
CA MET A 197 22.12 3.13 7.17
C MET A 197 22.66 3.87 8.40
N ASP A 198 23.78 3.42 9.00
CA ASP A 198 24.46 4.12 10.10
C ASP A 198 24.87 5.54 9.64
N ALA A 199 25.47 5.67 8.45
CA ALA A 199 25.87 6.97 7.91
C ALA A 199 24.66 7.84 7.52
N LEU A 200 23.61 7.26 6.94
CA LEU A 200 22.38 7.95 6.59
C LEU A 200 21.65 8.46 7.85
N HIS A 201 21.65 7.65 8.93
CA HIS A 201 21.02 8.02 10.20
C HIS A 201 21.54 9.33 10.79
N GLU A 202 22.83 9.64 10.61
CA GLU A 202 23.41 10.91 11.05
C GLU A 202 22.69 12.11 10.42
N ASN A 203 22.22 11.97 9.18
CA ASN A 203 21.55 13.01 8.41
C ASN A 203 20.03 13.01 8.55
N ILE A 204 19.44 11.91 9.06
CA ILE A 204 18.00 11.81 9.31
C ILE A 204 17.61 12.73 10.48
N GLY A 205 16.63 13.60 10.21
CA GLY A 205 15.99 14.40 11.26
C GLY A 205 14.89 13.64 11.99
N GLN A 206 14.11 12.82 11.26
CA GLN A 206 13.01 12.04 11.82
C GLN A 206 12.69 10.81 10.99
N TYR A 207 12.23 9.72 11.64
CA TYR A 207 11.58 8.59 11.01
C TYR A 207 10.07 8.70 11.22
N THR A 208 9.30 8.73 10.12
CA THR A 208 7.85 8.95 10.14
C THR A 208 7.07 7.64 10.22
N HIS A 209 5.84 7.71 10.72
CA HIS A 209 4.95 6.57 10.80
C HIS A 209 4.53 6.05 9.41
N SER A 210 4.19 6.94 8.48
CA SER A 210 3.70 6.55 7.14
C SER A 210 4.75 6.76 6.04
N GLY A 211 4.65 5.97 4.96
CA GLY A 211 5.53 6.06 3.80
C GLY A 211 5.37 7.33 2.99
N SER A 212 4.19 7.94 2.99
CA SER A 212 3.86 9.14 2.24
C SER A 212 4.27 10.45 2.94
N LYS A 213 4.36 10.43 4.28
CA LYS A 213 4.64 11.63 5.09
C LYS A 213 5.97 12.30 4.74
N PRO A 214 7.09 11.57 4.51
CA PRO A 214 8.36 12.21 4.15
C PRO A 214 8.28 13.05 2.89
N CYS A 215 7.61 12.56 1.84
CA CYS A 215 7.40 13.32 0.62
C CYS A 215 6.51 14.55 0.86
N THR A 216 5.51 14.45 1.73
CA THR A 216 4.65 15.58 2.10
C THR A 216 5.45 16.65 2.87
N MET A 217 6.30 16.24 3.81
CA MET A 217 7.18 17.16 4.57
C MET A 217 8.22 17.84 3.66
N ALA A 218 8.78 17.11 2.68
CA ALA A 218 9.62 17.72 1.68
C ALA A 218 8.83 18.69 0.78
N SER A 219 7.62 18.32 0.36
CA SER A 219 6.76 19.18 -0.46
C SER A 219 6.39 20.49 0.22
N SER A 220 6.18 20.49 1.53
CA SER A 220 5.90 21.71 2.33
C SER A 220 7.13 22.53 2.68
N GLY A 221 8.34 22.00 2.47
CA GLY A 221 9.60 22.66 2.83
C GLY A 221 10.03 22.46 4.28
N GLU A 222 9.38 21.57 5.02
CA GLU A 222 9.80 21.21 6.39
C GLU A 222 11.13 20.45 6.37
N TYR A 223 11.35 19.61 5.35
CA TYR A 223 12.60 18.95 5.06
C TYR A 223 13.04 19.22 3.62
N VAL A 224 14.33 19.07 3.34
CA VAL A 224 14.85 19.20 1.98
C VAL A 224 14.66 17.90 1.18
N ALA A 225 14.90 16.76 1.82
CA ALA A 225 14.82 15.46 1.18
C ALA A 225 13.89 14.51 1.98
N GLY A 226 12.86 13.98 1.31
CA GLY A 226 11.96 12.99 1.87
C GLY A 226 12.10 11.67 1.12
N ILE A 227 12.63 10.63 1.75
CA ILE A 227 12.63 9.27 1.21
C ILE A 227 11.19 8.75 1.28
N SER A 228 10.63 8.33 0.14
CA SER A 228 9.22 7.97 0.02
C SER A 228 9.01 7.01 -1.16
N PHE A 229 7.83 6.99 -1.76
CA PHE A 229 7.51 6.18 -2.92
C PHE A 229 6.87 7.00 -4.05
N GLU A 230 7.00 6.52 -5.28
CA GLU A 230 6.74 7.31 -6.50
C GLU A 230 5.31 7.81 -6.63
N TYR A 231 4.29 7.02 -6.20
CA TYR A 231 2.89 7.48 -6.24
C TYR A 231 2.72 8.80 -5.49
N ARG A 232 3.19 8.88 -4.23
CA ARG A 232 3.07 10.12 -3.44
C ARG A 232 3.88 11.26 -4.02
N ALA A 233 5.08 10.97 -4.51
CA ALA A 233 5.94 11.94 -5.18
C ALA A 233 5.27 12.50 -6.45
N HIS A 234 4.70 11.61 -7.28
CA HIS A 234 3.97 11.99 -8.49
C HIS A 234 2.75 12.86 -8.16
N VAL A 235 1.91 12.44 -7.21
CA VAL A 235 0.71 13.19 -6.80
C VAL A 235 1.06 14.57 -6.26
N ASN A 236 2.09 14.68 -5.42
CA ASN A 236 2.50 15.97 -4.86
C ASN A 236 3.09 16.89 -5.94
N LYS A 237 3.92 16.35 -6.84
CA LYS A 237 4.48 17.09 -7.98
C LYS A 237 3.37 17.61 -8.90
N ALA A 238 2.39 16.77 -9.23
CA ALA A 238 1.25 17.16 -10.06
C ALA A 238 0.37 18.26 -9.43
N LYS A 239 0.35 18.35 -8.11
CA LYS A 239 -0.31 19.43 -7.35
C LYS A 239 0.55 20.71 -7.24
N GLY A 240 1.71 20.77 -7.89
CA GLY A 240 2.57 21.95 -7.93
C GLY A 240 3.59 22.04 -6.79
N ALA A 241 3.83 20.96 -6.03
CA ALA A 241 4.88 20.96 -5.02
C ALA A 241 6.26 21.22 -5.67
N PRO A 242 7.13 22.06 -5.07
CA PRO A 242 8.44 22.42 -5.61
C PRO A 242 9.46 21.32 -5.36
N ILE A 243 9.11 20.10 -5.74
CA ILE A 243 9.96 18.92 -5.56
C ILE A 243 10.46 18.38 -6.88
N GLU A 244 11.69 17.87 -6.88
CA GLU A 244 12.24 16.98 -7.89
C GLU A 244 12.10 15.53 -7.41
N LEU A 245 11.73 14.63 -8.32
CA LEU A 245 11.66 13.20 -8.06
C LEU A 245 13.02 12.60 -8.39
N VAL A 246 13.79 12.25 -7.37
CA VAL A 246 15.11 11.65 -7.53
C VAL A 246 15.00 10.14 -7.39
N PHE A 247 15.41 9.45 -8.43
CA PHE A 247 15.50 7.98 -8.49
C PHE A 247 16.98 7.58 -8.41
N PRO A 248 17.49 7.17 -7.25
CA PRO A 248 18.90 6.84 -7.05
C PRO A 248 19.44 5.79 -8.02
N LYS A 249 20.68 6.03 -8.51
CA LYS A 249 21.28 5.24 -9.59
C LYS A 249 21.74 3.85 -9.17
N GLU A 250 22.02 3.61 -7.90
CA GLU A 250 22.49 2.29 -7.40
C GLU A 250 21.42 1.20 -7.48
N GLY A 251 20.17 1.58 -7.61
CA GLY A 251 19.01 0.69 -7.66
C GLY A 251 17.91 1.14 -6.73
N LEU A 252 16.69 0.76 -7.07
CA LEU A 252 15.50 1.17 -6.36
C LEU A 252 14.90 -0.04 -5.63
N GLY A 253 14.66 0.11 -4.34
CA GLY A 253 13.79 -0.77 -3.60
C GLY A 253 12.36 -0.64 -4.13
N TRP A 254 11.63 -1.75 -4.10
CA TRP A 254 10.24 -1.78 -4.52
C TRP A 254 9.48 -2.90 -3.82
N ASP A 255 8.17 -2.82 -3.82
CA ASP A 255 7.27 -3.90 -3.42
C ASP A 255 6.02 -3.83 -4.31
N LEU A 256 5.10 -4.77 -4.16
CA LEU A 256 3.79 -4.74 -4.80
C LEU A 256 2.74 -4.33 -3.78
N GLU A 257 1.80 -3.47 -4.15
CA GLU A 257 0.50 -3.52 -3.52
C GLU A 257 -0.21 -4.79 -4.00
N GLY A 258 -0.81 -5.53 -3.09
CA GLY A 258 -1.40 -6.81 -3.46
C GLY A 258 -2.75 -7.06 -2.81
N PHE A 259 -3.42 -8.11 -3.29
CA PHE A 259 -4.70 -8.58 -2.81
C PHE A 259 -4.61 -10.00 -2.27
N ALA A 260 -5.37 -10.29 -1.19
CA ALA A 260 -5.59 -11.63 -0.67
C ALA A 260 -6.95 -11.73 0.00
N ILE A 261 -7.52 -12.94 0.00
CA ILE A 261 -8.70 -13.27 0.81
C ILE A 261 -8.20 -13.81 2.16
N TYR A 262 -8.78 -13.33 3.27
CA TYR A 262 -8.45 -13.87 4.58
C TYR A 262 -9.08 -15.27 4.75
N LYS A 263 -8.31 -16.20 5.33
CA LYS A 263 -8.74 -17.57 5.55
C LYS A 263 -9.94 -17.61 6.52
N ASP A 264 -10.87 -18.54 6.26
CA ASP A 264 -12.03 -18.79 7.09
C ASP A 264 -13.03 -17.61 7.22
N THR A 265 -12.96 -16.62 6.32
CA THR A 265 -14.01 -15.59 6.26
C THR A 265 -15.38 -16.24 6.06
N LYS A 266 -16.39 -15.78 6.81
CA LYS A 266 -17.78 -16.25 6.67
C LYS A 266 -18.50 -15.63 5.48
N LYS A 267 -17.84 -14.75 4.73
CA LYS A 267 -18.37 -13.99 3.59
C LYS A 267 -17.57 -14.30 2.30
N LEU A 268 -17.17 -15.56 2.14
CA LEU A 268 -16.25 -16.01 1.09
C LEU A 268 -16.72 -15.62 -0.31
N ASP A 269 -18.01 -15.74 -0.63
CA ASP A 269 -18.53 -15.41 -1.96
C ASP A 269 -18.43 -13.91 -2.25
N ALA A 270 -18.70 -13.04 -1.26
CA ALA A 270 -18.51 -11.60 -1.42
C ALA A 270 -17.02 -11.25 -1.52
N ALA A 271 -16.15 -11.92 -0.75
CA ALA A 271 -14.70 -11.73 -0.84
C ALA A 271 -14.13 -12.17 -2.19
N ARG A 272 -14.66 -13.22 -2.81
CA ARG A 272 -14.31 -13.65 -4.17
C ARG A 272 -14.74 -12.64 -5.22
N LYS A 273 -15.95 -12.08 -5.13
CA LYS A 273 -16.40 -10.99 -6.02
C LYS A 273 -15.48 -9.79 -5.95
N LEU A 274 -15.03 -9.42 -4.74
CA LEU A 274 -14.06 -8.34 -4.55
C LEU A 274 -12.69 -8.72 -5.16
N ALA A 275 -12.25 -9.95 -4.98
CA ALA A 275 -11.01 -10.50 -5.55
C ALA A 275 -11.00 -10.46 -7.10
N ASP A 276 -12.11 -10.90 -7.71
CA ASP A 276 -12.29 -10.87 -9.17
C ASP A 276 -12.28 -9.44 -9.71
N PHE A 277 -12.94 -8.51 -9.01
CA PHE A 277 -12.88 -7.09 -9.36
C PHE A 277 -11.45 -6.54 -9.21
N ALA A 278 -10.77 -6.77 -8.07
CA ALA A 278 -9.44 -6.25 -7.80
C ALA A 278 -8.37 -6.74 -8.80
N SER A 279 -8.59 -7.91 -9.44
CA SER A 279 -7.74 -8.45 -10.51
C SER A 279 -8.21 -8.04 -11.94
N SER A 280 -9.33 -7.34 -12.07
CA SER A 280 -9.91 -7.00 -13.37
C SER A 280 -9.08 -5.93 -14.10
N LYS A 281 -9.23 -5.91 -15.44
CA LYS A 281 -8.61 -4.86 -16.26
C LYS A 281 -9.06 -3.47 -15.85
N ASP A 282 -10.32 -3.29 -15.48
CA ASP A 282 -10.86 -1.99 -15.04
C ASP A 282 -10.21 -1.52 -13.74
N ALA A 283 -9.99 -2.43 -12.79
CA ALA A 283 -9.25 -2.11 -11.56
C ALA A 283 -7.78 -1.79 -11.87
N MET A 284 -7.11 -2.56 -12.74
CA MET A 284 -5.72 -2.30 -13.15
C MET A 284 -5.56 -0.95 -13.85
N ILE A 285 -6.54 -0.51 -14.65
CA ILE A 285 -6.55 0.83 -15.26
C ILE A 285 -6.66 1.93 -14.16
N LEU A 286 -7.41 1.67 -13.09
CA LEU A 286 -7.48 2.61 -11.95
C LEU A 286 -6.13 2.71 -11.23
N TYR A 287 -5.47 1.57 -10.99
CA TYR A 287 -4.14 1.55 -10.36
C TYR A 287 -3.13 2.28 -11.23
N GLY A 288 -3.14 2.04 -12.54
CA GLY A 288 -2.25 2.70 -13.51
C GLY A 288 -2.37 4.21 -13.59
N LYS A 289 -3.40 4.82 -13.01
CA LYS A 289 -3.51 6.29 -12.93
C LYS A 289 -2.48 6.92 -11.99
N GLY A 290 -1.93 6.14 -11.06
CA GLY A 290 -0.98 6.60 -10.04
C GLY A 290 0.35 5.86 -10.04
N PHE A 291 0.44 4.68 -10.65
CA PHE A 291 1.63 3.83 -10.64
C PHE A 291 2.17 3.60 -12.05
N ALA A 292 3.51 3.62 -12.19
CA ALA A 292 4.17 3.43 -13.47
C ALA A 292 4.04 1.99 -14.00
N ILE A 293 3.98 1.01 -13.09
CA ILE A 293 3.90 -0.42 -13.38
C ILE A 293 2.70 -1.01 -12.68
N THR A 294 1.77 -1.57 -13.46
CA THR A 294 0.67 -2.38 -12.95
C THR A 294 0.99 -3.87 -13.10
N ALA A 295 0.39 -4.71 -12.26
CA ALA A 295 0.61 -6.15 -12.32
C ALA A 295 0.10 -6.77 -13.63
N MET A 296 -0.82 -6.10 -14.33
CA MET A 296 -1.24 -6.43 -15.70
C MET A 296 -0.52 -5.52 -16.69
N PRO A 297 0.30 -6.04 -17.61
CA PRO A 297 1.08 -5.22 -18.52
C PRO A 297 0.21 -4.42 -19.50
N GLY A 298 0.71 -3.26 -19.93
CA GLY A 298 0.11 -2.44 -20.98
C GLY A 298 -1.14 -1.66 -20.59
N VAL A 299 -1.52 -1.62 -19.29
CA VAL A 299 -2.68 -0.84 -18.83
C VAL A 299 -2.29 0.45 -18.09
N ALA A 300 -1.06 0.55 -17.59
CA ALA A 300 -0.56 1.78 -16.96
C ALA A 300 -0.25 2.85 -18.02
N PRO A 301 -0.73 4.09 -17.87
CA PRO A 301 -0.32 5.19 -18.72
C PRO A 301 1.14 5.59 -18.43
N LYS A 302 1.81 6.24 -19.39
CA LYS A 302 3.12 6.85 -19.12
C LYS A 302 2.94 8.01 -18.13
N LEU A 303 3.57 7.89 -16.96
CA LEU A 303 3.55 8.94 -15.95
C LEU A 303 4.64 9.99 -16.23
N ALA A 304 4.31 11.26 -16.00
CA ALA A 304 5.28 12.34 -16.05
C ALA A 304 6.30 12.20 -14.91
N ASN A 305 7.55 12.60 -15.17
CA ASN A 305 8.65 12.59 -14.22
C ASN A 305 9.09 11.19 -13.72
N ILE A 306 8.66 10.12 -14.38
CA ILE A 306 9.21 8.78 -14.19
C ILE A 306 10.28 8.57 -15.26
N PRO A 307 11.54 8.18 -14.94
CA PRO A 307 12.57 7.94 -15.93
C PRO A 307 12.23 6.78 -16.86
N ASP A 308 12.67 6.85 -18.11
CA ASP A 308 12.38 5.78 -19.09
C ASP A 308 13.02 4.44 -18.70
N ASP A 309 14.10 4.47 -17.92
CA ASP A 309 14.80 3.30 -17.39
C ASP A 309 14.35 2.88 -15.97
N TYR A 310 13.21 3.39 -15.48
CA TYR A 310 12.70 3.15 -14.12
C TYR A 310 12.61 1.66 -13.78
N GLU A 311 12.00 0.87 -14.67
CA GLU A 311 11.82 -0.57 -14.44
C GLU A 311 13.17 -1.31 -14.32
N SER A 312 14.15 -0.92 -15.12
CA SER A 312 15.49 -1.53 -15.09
C SER A 312 16.31 -1.16 -13.84
N ARG A 313 15.91 -0.11 -13.13
CA ARG A 313 16.53 0.29 -11.86
C ARG A 313 15.96 -0.49 -10.66
N LEU A 314 14.82 -1.18 -10.81
CA LEU A 314 14.24 -1.97 -9.72
C LEU A 314 15.17 -3.14 -9.39
N ILE A 315 15.53 -3.28 -8.12
CA ILE A 315 16.37 -4.39 -7.67
C ILE A 315 15.62 -5.72 -7.77
N LYS A 316 16.33 -6.83 -7.89
CA LYS A 316 15.70 -8.15 -7.83
C LYS A 316 15.19 -8.42 -6.41
N LEU A 317 13.88 -8.51 -6.22
CA LEU A 317 13.26 -8.78 -4.93
C LEU A 317 12.79 -10.23 -4.84
N ASP A 318 13.04 -10.84 -3.67
CA ASP A 318 12.48 -12.14 -3.28
C ASP A 318 11.53 -11.92 -2.10
N PHE A 319 10.22 -11.98 -2.36
CA PHE A 319 9.18 -11.72 -1.36
C PHE A 319 9.22 -12.69 -0.19
N ASP A 320 9.50 -13.98 -0.44
CA ASP A 320 9.54 -15.00 0.59
C ASP A 320 10.76 -14.78 1.52
N LYS A 321 11.90 -14.43 0.94
CA LYS A 321 13.11 -14.09 1.70
C LYS A 321 12.91 -12.83 2.53
N ALA A 322 12.34 -11.78 1.94
CA ALA A 322 12.03 -10.54 2.66
C ALA A 322 11.04 -10.78 3.80
N ALA A 323 9.97 -11.56 3.56
CA ALA A 323 9.01 -11.96 4.58
C ALA A 323 9.68 -12.74 5.72
N ALA A 324 10.54 -13.71 5.41
CA ALA A 324 11.23 -14.55 6.40
C ALA A 324 12.21 -13.76 7.27
N GLY A 325 12.89 -12.77 6.68
CA GLY A 325 13.87 -11.92 7.39
C GLY A 325 13.27 -10.77 8.18
N ARG A 326 11.96 -10.49 8.02
CA ARG A 326 11.32 -9.26 8.52
C ARG A 326 11.57 -9.02 10.01
N ALA A 327 11.31 -10.00 10.86
CA ALA A 327 11.42 -9.83 12.31
C ALA A 327 12.84 -9.48 12.76
N VAL A 328 13.85 -10.18 12.21
CA VAL A 328 15.27 -9.96 12.54
C VAL A 328 15.72 -8.58 12.03
N THR A 329 15.38 -8.23 10.79
CA THR A 329 15.72 -6.93 10.20
C THR A 329 15.11 -5.77 10.99
N LEU A 330 13.83 -5.86 11.35
CA LEU A 330 13.15 -4.81 12.12
C LEU A 330 13.70 -4.68 13.55
N ALA A 331 14.03 -5.79 14.20
CA ALA A 331 14.62 -5.77 15.54
C ALA A 331 16.00 -5.07 15.53
N GLU A 332 16.86 -5.39 14.56
CA GLU A 332 18.18 -4.76 14.43
C GLU A 332 18.05 -3.27 14.05
N TRP A 333 17.12 -2.94 13.14
CA TRP A 333 16.86 -1.56 12.76
C TRP A 333 16.37 -0.71 13.96
N SER A 334 15.39 -1.21 14.70
CA SER A 334 14.85 -0.50 15.87
C SER A 334 15.91 -0.29 16.95
N LYS A 335 16.74 -1.30 17.20
CA LYS A 335 17.85 -1.21 18.15
C LYS A 335 18.81 -0.05 17.80
N ARG A 336 19.05 0.21 16.50
CA ARG A 336 20.01 1.23 16.05
C ARG A 336 19.39 2.61 15.94
N TYR A 337 18.14 2.73 15.44
CA TYR A 337 17.67 3.99 14.85
C TYR A 337 16.35 4.51 15.42
N ASP A 338 15.62 3.74 16.24
CA ASP A 338 14.27 4.09 16.70
C ASP A 338 14.20 5.37 17.54
N ALA A 339 15.34 5.83 18.08
CA ALA A 339 15.41 7.06 18.89
C ALA A 339 14.96 8.32 18.15
N LYS A 340 15.03 8.34 16.80
CA LYS A 340 14.55 9.47 15.96
C LYS A 340 13.14 9.21 15.38
N SER A 341 12.46 8.15 15.79
CA SER A 341 11.08 7.87 15.33
C SER A 341 10.10 8.89 15.92
N GLU A 342 9.12 9.31 15.11
CA GLU A 342 8.05 10.18 15.60
C GLU A 342 7.29 9.49 16.74
N LYS A 343 6.94 10.27 17.76
CA LYS A 343 6.11 9.77 18.88
C LYS A 343 4.70 9.52 18.38
N LYS A 344 4.13 8.38 18.81
CA LYS A 344 2.73 8.03 18.53
C LYS A 344 1.77 8.89 19.30
#